data_3e3203a4bcc2b95444e455a172930b3c
#
_entry.id   3e3203a4bcc2b95444e455a172930b3c
#
_cell.length_a   1.000
_cell.length_b   1.000
_cell.length_c   1.000
_cell.angle_alpha   90.00
_cell.angle_beta   90.00
_cell.angle_gamma   90.00
#
_symmetry.space_group_name_H-M   'P 1'
#
loop_
_entity.id
_entity.type
_entity.pdbx_description
1 polymer ?
#
loop_
_entity_poly.entity_id
_entity_poly.type
_entity_poly.pdbx_seq_one_letter_code
_entity_poly.pdbx_strand_id
1 'polypeptide(L)'
;MTKRLLAIVASVFAAGVGQSQAGTIQSFTGDLRTDATFISCGSGCTLGAGNSDSDYAQWAAVERDFNVPVSSTVQAITFSYGGGVNGNGLAIAPGGFEPYLSLFDASGGFLASTLLGINCPPGANTISGQCFDVLLDAGVLAPGNYAITISAYENMSFAENSGTGTLADGFTGLGNLAPGEDMHYAFDVILQNASPVPEPASLCLIGCAVVLALGIRRIQI
;
A
#
# COMPACT_ATOMS: atom_id res chain seq x y z
N MET A 1 43.57 46.85 35.70
CA MET A 1 42.68 45.69 36.07
C MET A 1 41.57 45.62 35.04
N THR A 2 41.73 44.81 34.01
CA THR A 2 40.81 44.67 32.92
C THR A 2 40.06 43.32 33.06
N LYS A 3 38.79 43.36 33.43
CA LYS A 3 37.94 42.18 33.54
C LYS A 3 37.54 41.71 32.15
N ARG A 4 38.01 40.54 31.72
CA ARG A 4 37.58 39.86 30.51
C ARG A 4 36.25 39.16 30.81
N LEU A 5 35.18 39.62 30.14
CA LEU A 5 33.90 38.94 30.13
C LEU A 5 33.99 37.78 29.12
N LEU A 6 33.94 36.57 29.62
CA LEU A 6 33.86 35.35 28.81
C LEU A 6 32.37 35.10 28.55
N ALA A 7 31.90 35.42 27.33
CA ALA A 7 30.55 35.07 26.91
C ALA A 7 30.54 33.60 26.43
N ILE A 8 29.95 32.73 27.21
CA ILE A 8 29.67 31.34 26.83
C ILE A 8 28.43 31.34 25.94
N VAL A 9 28.61 31.11 24.63
CA VAL A 9 27.52 30.87 23.71
C VAL A 9 27.10 29.39 23.89
N ALA A 10 26.04 29.17 24.63
CA ALA A 10 25.42 27.85 24.70
C ALA A 10 24.66 27.57 23.38
N SER A 11 25.27 26.78 22.51
CA SER A 11 24.61 26.27 21.31
C SER A 11 23.60 25.18 21.74
N VAL A 12 22.31 25.52 21.74
CA VAL A 12 21.24 24.56 21.92
C VAL A 12 21.14 23.74 20.62
N PHE A 13 21.71 22.54 20.60
CA PHE A 13 21.44 21.53 19.63
C PHE A 13 20.02 21.00 19.87
N ALA A 14 19.03 21.56 19.20
CA ALA A 14 17.74 20.90 19.06
C ALA A 14 17.94 19.69 18.13
N ALA A 15 18.24 18.54 18.72
CA ALA A 15 18.14 17.28 18.02
C ALA A 15 16.66 17.11 17.65
N GLY A 16 16.31 17.36 16.39
CA GLY A 16 15.02 17.03 15.85
C GLY A 16 14.83 15.53 15.96
N VAL A 17 14.12 15.09 17.01
CA VAL A 17 13.63 13.71 17.11
C VAL A 17 12.62 13.58 15.98
N GLY A 18 13.02 12.93 14.89
CA GLY A 18 12.07 12.57 13.81
C GLY A 18 10.97 11.76 14.47
N GLN A 19 9.78 12.33 14.56
CA GLN A 19 8.61 11.59 15.01
C GLN A 19 8.30 10.58 13.90
N SER A 20 8.50 9.31 14.19
CA SER A 20 7.91 8.22 13.41
C SER A 20 6.40 8.41 13.52
N GLN A 21 5.77 8.98 12.50
CA GLN A 21 4.31 9.00 12.44
C GLN A 21 3.85 7.57 12.23
N ALA A 22 2.97 7.13 13.12
CA ALA A 22 2.28 5.85 12.96
C ALA A 22 1.61 5.84 11.58
N GLY A 23 1.82 4.77 10.82
CA GLY A 23 1.18 4.60 9.52
C GLY A 23 -0.34 4.54 9.69
N THR A 24 -1.07 4.98 8.68
CA THR A 24 -2.52 4.76 8.62
C THR A 24 -2.79 3.43 7.96
N ILE A 25 -3.67 2.62 8.56
CA ILE A 25 -4.12 1.34 7.99
C ILE A 25 -5.60 1.47 7.67
N GLN A 26 -5.98 1.06 6.46
CA GLN A 26 -7.36 0.93 6.04
C GLN A 26 -7.61 -0.54 5.74
N SER A 27 -8.48 -1.19 6.52
CA SER A 27 -8.79 -2.61 6.38
C SER A 27 -10.12 -2.81 5.68
N PHE A 28 -10.14 -3.72 4.73
CA PHE A 28 -11.30 -4.10 3.94
C PHE A 28 -11.56 -5.59 4.08
N THR A 29 -12.81 -5.95 4.27
CA THR A 29 -13.26 -7.34 4.32
C THR A 29 -14.62 -7.46 3.65
N GLY A 30 -14.92 -8.60 3.06
CA GLY A 30 -16.21 -8.83 2.42
C GLY A 30 -16.26 -10.15 1.66
N ASP A 31 -17.11 -10.20 0.66
CA ASP A 31 -17.33 -11.39 -0.16
C ASP A 31 -17.56 -10.95 -1.61
N LEU A 32 -16.90 -11.62 -2.57
CA LEU A 32 -17.04 -11.30 -4.00
C LEU A 32 -18.49 -11.35 -4.48
N ARG A 33 -19.31 -12.24 -3.89
CA ARG A 33 -20.73 -12.41 -4.29
C ARG A 33 -21.59 -11.18 -4.03
N THR A 34 -21.23 -10.39 -3.02
CA THR A 34 -22.03 -9.23 -2.60
C THR A 34 -21.38 -7.91 -2.97
N ASP A 35 -20.07 -7.87 -3.06
CA ASP A 35 -19.28 -6.65 -3.11
C ASP A 35 -18.66 -6.38 -4.48
N ALA A 36 -18.79 -7.32 -5.43
CA ALA A 36 -18.18 -7.15 -6.75
C ALA A 36 -18.67 -5.86 -7.43
N THR A 37 -17.71 -5.03 -7.83
CA THR A 37 -17.93 -3.80 -8.60
C THR A 37 -17.76 -4.05 -10.09
N PHE A 38 -16.94 -5.05 -10.44
CA PHE A 38 -16.73 -5.50 -11.81
C PHE A 38 -17.15 -6.95 -11.94
N ILE A 39 -17.96 -7.23 -12.97
CA ILE A 39 -18.25 -8.57 -13.44
C ILE A 39 -17.93 -8.54 -14.92
N SER A 40 -16.70 -8.87 -15.27
CA SER A 40 -16.21 -8.85 -16.65
C SER A 40 -16.61 -10.11 -17.40
N CYS A 41 -17.90 -10.34 -17.48
CA CYS A 41 -18.44 -11.46 -18.24
C CYS A 41 -18.77 -11.00 -19.65
N GLY A 42 -18.06 -11.51 -20.65
CA GLY A 42 -18.35 -11.23 -22.05
C GLY A 42 -19.79 -11.57 -22.44
N SER A 43 -20.23 -11.14 -23.60
CA SER A 43 -21.59 -11.42 -24.11
C SER A 43 -21.84 -12.93 -24.15
N GLY A 44 -22.74 -13.41 -23.31
CA GLY A 44 -23.14 -14.82 -23.23
C GLY A 44 -22.74 -15.54 -21.93
N CYS A 45 -22.08 -14.89 -21.02
CA CYS A 45 -21.86 -15.40 -19.69
C CYS A 45 -23.15 -15.29 -18.86
N THR A 46 -23.63 -16.39 -18.35
CA THR A 46 -24.65 -16.43 -17.31
C THR A 46 -23.96 -16.80 -16.01
N LEU A 47 -23.70 -15.81 -15.18
CA LEU A 47 -23.35 -16.08 -13.79
C LEU A 47 -24.55 -16.80 -13.15
N GLY A 48 -24.29 -17.91 -12.47
CA GLY A 48 -25.34 -18.71 -11.84
C GLY A 48 -26.27 -17.85 -10.98
N ALA A 49 -27.54 -18.17 -11.00
CA ALA A 49 -28.53 -17.48 -10.22
C ALA A 49 -28.24 -17.68 -8.73
N GLY A 50 -27.72 -16.69 -8.06
CA GLY A 50 -27.43 -16.74 -6.62
C GLY A 50 -25.99 -16.51 -6.22
N ASN A 51 -25.09 -16.23 -7.17
CA ASN A 51 -23.69 -15.88 -6.88
C ASN A 51 -22.98 -16.92 -5.99
N SER A 52 -23.31 -18.20 -6.12
CA SER A 52 -22.83 -19.25 -5.24
C SER A 52 -21.93 -20.27 -5.94
N ASP A 53 -21.72 -20.16 -7.24
CA ASP A 53 -20.86 -21.05 -7.95
C ASP A 53 -19.43 -20.48 -8.11
N SER A 54 -18.47 -21.37 -8.37
CA SER A 54 -17.09 -21.01 -8.60
C SER A 54 -16.90 -20.12 -9.85
N ASP A 55 -17.84 -20.20 -10.80
CA ASP A 55 -17.76 -19.42 -12.02
C ASP A 55 -17.92 -17.92 -11.76
N TYR A 56 -18.61 -17.53 -10.68
CA TYR A 56 -18.70 -16.14 -10.27
C TYR A 56 -17.34 -15.54 -9.93
N ALA A 57 -16.49 -16.29 -9.24
CA ALA A 57 -15.15 -15.85 -8.87
C ALA A 57 -14.25 -15.60 -10.10
N GLN A 58 -14.49 -16.30 -11.21
CA GLN A 58 -13.75 -16.07 -12.45
C GLN A 58 -13.83 -14.61 -12.93
N TRP A 59 -14.99 -13.97 -12.75
CA TRP A 59 -15.32 -12.71 -13.37
C TRP A 59 -15.40 -11.54 -12.38
N ALA A 60 -15.50 -11.85 -11.10
CA ALA A 60 -15.73 -10.85 -10.07
C ALA A 60 -14.44 -10.17 -9.63
N ALA A 61 -14.46 -8.86 -9.55
CA ALA A 61 -13.45 -8.06 -8.88
C ALA A 61 -14.12 -7.01 -8.00
N VAL A 62 -13.55 -6.74 -6.85
CA VAL A 62 -14.01 -5.72 -5.91
C VAL A 62 -13.06 -4.56 -5.96
N GLU A 63 -13.58 -3.36 -6.19
CA GLU A 63 -12.85 -2.10 -6.11
C GLU A 63 -13.06 -1.47 -4.73
N ARG A 64 -11.99 -0.91 -4.18
CA ARG A 64 -12.01 -0.11 -2.96
C ARG A 64 -11.18 1.15 -3.16
N ASP A 65 -11.81 2.29 -2.92
CA ASP A 65 -11.14 3.57 -2.96
C ASP A 65 -10.42 3.84 -1.64
N PHE A 66 -9.25 4.48 -1.75
CA PHE A 66 -8.53 5.01 -0.59
C PHE A 66 -7.87 6.35 -0.93
N ASN A 67 -7.61 7.14 0.12
CA ASN A 67 -6.99 8.45 -0.02
C ASN A 67 -5.60 8.44 0.62
N VAL A 68 -4.63 8.99 -0.10
CA VAL A 68 -3.27 9.28 0.38
C VAL A 68 -3.21 10.77 0.70
N PRO A 69 -3.28 11.19 1.98
CA PRO A 69 -3.38 12.60 2.34
C PRO A 69 -2.06 13.37 2.19
N VAL A 70 -0.95 12.68 2.34
CA VAL A 70 0.42 13.20 2.17
C VAL A 70 1.25 12.15 1.44
N SER A 71 2.36 12.55 0.81
CA SER A 71 3.26 11.60 0.14
C SER A 71 3.64 10.47 1.10
N SER A 72 3.31 9.25 0.74
CA SER A 72 3.43 8.08 1.60
C SER A 72 3.91 6.86 0.82
N THR A 73 4.71 6.01 1.46
CA THR A 73 4.90 4.64 1.00
C THR A 73 3.60 3.89 1.19
N VAL A 74 3.13 3.20 0.16
CA VAL A 74 1.86 2.47 0.16
C VAL A 74 2.12 1.00 -0.10
N GLN A 75 1.61 0.17 0.80
CA GLN A 75 1.61 -1.28 0.66
C GLN A 75 0.20 -1.81 0.86
N ALA A 76 -0.16 -2.90 0.18
CA ALA A 76 -1.38 -3.63 0.46
C ALA A 76 -1.07 -5.09 0.73
N ILE A 77 -1.69 -5.65 1.76
CA ILE A 77 -1.48 -7.02 2.24
C ILE A 77 -2.81 -7.74 2.31
N THR A 78 -2.89 -8.94 1.75
CA THR A 78 -4.11 -9.76 1.81
C THR A 78 -4.05 -10.78 2.96
N PHE A 79 -5.24 -11.23 3.38
CA PHE A 79 -5.48 -12.26 4.39
C PHE A 79 -6.61 -13.20 3.94
N SER A 80 -6.91 -13.25 2.64
CA SER A 80 -8.04 -14.02 2.11
C SER A 80 -7.80 -15.52 2.23
N TYR A 81 -6.66 -15.99 1.71
CA TYR A 81 -6.34 -17.41 1.63
C TYR A 81 -6.00 -18.02 3.00
N GLY A 82 -4.95 -17.54 3.63
CA GLY A 82 -4.43 -18.11 4.88
C GLY A 82 -5.13 -17.58 6.13
N GLY A 83 -5.92 -16.53 6.01
CA GLY A 83 -6.42 -15.78 7.14
C GLY A 83 -5.30 -15.07 7.91
N GLY A 84 -5.61 -14.65 9.13
CA GLY A 84 -4.64 -13.95 9.97
C GLY A 84 -5.28 -12.92 10.86
N VAL A 85 -4.52 -11.89 11.21
CA VAL A 85 -5.04 -10.73 11.95
C VAL A 85 -4.75 -9.47 11.14
N ASN A 86 -5.80 -8.79 10.70
CA ASN A 86 -5.65 -7.55 9.94
C ASN A 86 -5.22 -6.37 10.83
N GLY A 87 -4.89 -5.25 10.20
CA GLY A 87 -4.41 -4.06 10.90
C GLY A 87 -5.39 -3.41 11.86
N ASN A 88 -6.68 -3.73 11.77
CA ASN A 88 -7.70 -3.34 12.74
C ASN A 88 -7.82 -4.32 13.92
N GLY A 89 -6.99 -5.37 13.97
CA GLY A 89 -7.03 -6.39 15.01
C GLY A 89 -8.15 -7.42 14.84
N LEU A 90 -8.82 -7.45 13.67
CA LEU A 90 -9.84 -8.45 13.37
C LEU A 90 -9.17 -9.74 12.92
N ALA A 91 -9.58 -10.87 13.56
CA ALA A 91 -9.18 -12.19 13.12
C ALA A 91 -9.94 -12.57 11.84
N ILE A 92 -9.21 -12.89 10.78
CA ILE A 92 -9.73 -13.36 9.49
C ILE A 92 -9.58 -14.88 9.46
N ALA A 93 -10.67 -15.58 9.14
CA ALA A 93 -10.63 -17.03 8.97
C ALA A 93 -9.84 -17.42 7.71
N PRO A 94 -9.16 -18.56 7.69
CA PRO A 94 -8.59 -19.11 6.46
C PRO A 94 -9.68 -19.71 5.57
N GLY A 95 -9.39 -19.87 4.28
CA GLY A 95 -10.25 -20.57 3.32
C GLY A 95 -10.91 -19.67 2.29
N GLY A 96 -10.55 -18.39 2.22
CA GLY A 96 -10.87 -17.57 1.06
C GLY A 96 -10.00 -17.92 -0.14
N PHE A 97 -10.28 -17.30 -1.26
CA PHE A 97 -9.57 -17.53 -2.52
C PHE A 97 -8.13 -17.01 -2.49
N GLU A 98 -7.31 -17.52 -3.42
CA GLU A 98 -5.98 -16.98 -3.73
C GLU A 98 -6.13 -15.58 -4.35
N PRO A 99 -5.66 -14.50 -3.67
CA PRO A 99 -5.97 -13.16 -4.11
C PRO A 99 -5.00 -12.61 -5.16
N TYR A 100 -5.50 -11.73 -6.00
CA TYR A 100 -4.76 -10.86 -6.89
C TYR A 100 -5.16 -9.41 -6.66
N LEU A 101 -4.19 -8.51 -6.54
CA LEU A 101 -4.40 -7.07 -6.35
C LEU A 101 -3.92 -6.28 -7.57
N SER A 102 -4.69 -5.27 -7.97
CA SER A 102 -4.25 -4.23 -8.91
C SER A 102 -4.52 -2.85 -8.34
N LEU A 103 -3.61 -1.92 -8.57
CA LEU A 103 -3.67 -0.55 -8.10
C LEU A 103 -3.77 0.41 -9.27
N PHE A 104 -4.63 1.42 -9.12
CA PHE A 104 -4.91 2.44 -10.12
C PHE A 104 -4.89 3.84 -9.50
N ASP A 105 -4.57 4.84 -10.30
CA ASP A 105 -4.72 6.25 -9.93
C ASP A 105 -6.19 6.71 -10.04
N ALA A 106 -6.47 7.96 -9.64
CA ALA A 106 -7.80 8.53 -9.65
C ALA A 106 -8.45 8.62 -11.05
N SER A 107 -7.67 8.52 -12.12
CA SER A 107 -8.17 8.48 -13.50
C SER A 107 -8.42 7.05 -14.00
N GLY A 108 -8.13 6.05 -13.15
CA GLY A 108 -8.16 4.64 -13.48
C GLY A 108 -6.89 4.14 -14.17
N GLY A 109 -5.85 4.96 -14.29
CA GLY A 109 -4.56 4.56 -14.86
C GLY A 109 -3.86 3.50 -14.00
N PHE A 110 -3.36 2.42 -14.63
CA PHE A 110 -2.69 1.32 -13.94
C PHE A 110 -1.36 1.77 -13.33
N LEU A 111 -1.11 1.36 -12.08
CA LEU A 111 0.11 1.68 -11.34
C LEU A 111 0.93 0.44 -10.97
N ALA A 112 0.30 -0.58 -10.41
CA ALA A 112 0.97 -1.78 -9.94
C ALA A 112 -0.02 -2.94 -9.79
N SER A 113 0.51 -4.16 -9.75
CA SER A 113 -0.24 -5.37 -9.43
C SER A 113 0.61 -6.37 -8.66
N THR A 114 -0.03 -7.40 -8.14
CA THR A 114 0.67 -8.53 -7.51
C THR A 114 0.61 -9.75 -8.41
N LEU A 115 1.65 -10.57 -8.30
CA LEU A 115 1.61 -11.98 -8.68
C LEU A 115 1.55 -12.81 -7.40
N LEU A 116 1.20 -14.09 -7.51
CA LEU A 116 1.24 -15.03 -6.39
C LEU A 116 2.53 -14.87 -5.59
N GLY A 117 2.38 -14.64 -4.30
CA GLY A 117 3.50 -14.39 -3.40
C GLY A 117 4.33 -15.66 -3.19
N ILE A 118 5.64 -15.53 -3.31
CA ILE A 118 6.58 -16.60 -2.94
C ILE A 118 6.74 -16.66 -1.41
N ASN A 119 6.47 -15.54 -0.72
CA ASN A 119 6.58 -15.38 0.73
C ASN A 119 5.28 -14.87 1.32
N CYS A 120 4.88 -15.44 2.44
CA CYS A 120 3.73 -14.95 3.19
C CYS A 120 3.95 -13.51 3.62
N PRO A 121 2.99 -12.61 3.34
CA PRO A 121 3.08 -11.26 3.83
C PRO A 121 2.94 -11.22 5.36
N PRO A 122 3.47 -10.17 6.03
CA PRO A 122 3.37 -10.03 7.46
C PRO A 122 1.91 -10.11 7.96
N GLY A 123 1.66 -10.97 8.95
CA GLY A 123 0.33 -11.15 9.54
C GLY A 123 -0.57 -12.17 8.86
N ALA A 124 -0.30 -12.56 7.61
CA ALA A 124 -1.02 -13.66 6.96
C ALA A 124 -0.49 -15.03 7.44
N ASN A 125 -1.38 -16.02 7.50
CA ASN A 125 -1.05 -17.39 7.87
C ASN A 125 -0.76 -18.27 6.64
N THR A 126 -0.26 -19.47 6.90
CA THR A 126 -0.08 -20.50 5.88
C THR A 126 -1.11 -21.61 6.06
N ILE A 127 -1.57 -22.19 4.96
CA ILE A 127 -2.36 -23.43 4.96
C ILE A 127 -1.46 -24.54 4.41
N SER A 128 -1.24 -25.59 5.19
CA SER A 128 -0.37 -26.74 4.80
C SER A 128 1.03 -26.32 4.35
N GLY A 129 1.56 -25.22 4.90
CA GLY A 129 2.87 -24.66 4.54
C GLY A 129 2.88 -23.82 3.27
N GLN A 130 1.74 -23.63 2.62
CA GLN A 130 1.58 -22.75 1.46
C GLN A 130 0.99 -21.42 1.87
N CYS A 131 1.42 -20.35 1.21
CA CYS A 131 0.89 -19.01 1.38
C CYS A 131 0.63 -18.40 0.01
N PHE A 132 -0.64 -18.15 -0.27
CA PHE A 132 -1.06 -17.49 -1.50
C PHE A 132 -1.60 -16.07 -1.25
N ASP A 133 -1.65 -15.64 0.01
CA ASP A 133 -1.83 -14.22 0.29
C ASP A 133 -0.65 -13.40 -0.26
N VAL A 134 -0.94 -12.18 -0.71
CA VAL A 134 0.00 -11.36 -1.48
C VAL A 134 0.30 -10.03 -0.80
N LEU A 135 1.48 -9.49 -1.11
CA LEU A 135 1.90 -8.14 -0.77
C LEU A 135 2.08 -7.34 -2.07
N LEU A 136 1.33 -6.26 -2.23
CA LEU A 136 1.58 -5.23 -3.23
C LEU A 136 2.41 -4.12 -2.58
N ASP A 137 3.57 -3.81 -3.16
CA ASP A 137 4.38 -2.65 -2.78
C ASP A 137 4.32 -1.62 -3.92
N ALA A 138 3.56 -0.56 -3.69
CA ALA A 138 3.40 0.51 -4.66
C ALA A 138 4.50 1.57 -4.57
N GLY A 139 5.42 1.44 -3.61
CA GLY A 139 6.42 2.47 -3.35
C GLY A 139 5.79 3.76 -2.81
N VAL A 140 6.38 4.89 -3.19
CA VAL A 140 5.91 6.20 -2.73
C VAL A 140 4.86 6.76 -3.69
N LEU A 141 3.65 6.97 -3.17
CA LEU A 141 2.57 7.64 -3.89
C LEU A 141 2.43 9.11 -3.46
N ALA A 142 2.05 9.96 -4.41
CA ALA A 142 1.72 11.36 -4.17
C ALA A 142 0.38 11.48 -3.43
N PRO A 143 0.09 12.63 -2.78
CA PRO A 143 -1.24 12.90 -2.26
C PRO A 143 -2.30 12.79 -3.35
N GLY A 144 -3.39 12.06 -3.08
CA GLY A 144 -4.46 11.85 -4.07
C GLY A 144 -5.39 10.70 -3.68
N ASN A 145 -6.37 10.47 -4.55
CA ASN A 145 -7.27 9.32 -4.47
C ASN A 145 -6.75 8.21 -5.37
N TYR A 146 -6.92 6.99 -4.94
CA TYR A 146 -6.49 5.78 -5.62
C TYR A 146 -7.58 4.72 -5.51
N ALA A 147 -7.60 3.79 -6.46
CA ALA A 147 -8.44 2.62 -6.42
C ALA A 147 -7.57 1.36 -6.37
N ILE A 148 -7.94 0.41 -5.51
CA ILE A 148 -7.34 -0.91 -5.47
C ILE A 148 -8.41 -1.95 -5.73
N THR A 149 -8.09 -2.93 -6.57
CA THR A 149 -9.01 -4.04 -6.83
C THR A 149 -8.46 -5.33 -6.26
N ILE A 150 -9.36 -6.17 -5.78
CA ILE A 150 -9.07 -7.55 -5.40
C ILE A 150 -9.95 -8.50 -6.20
N SER A 151 -9.35 -9.55 -6.73
CA SER A 151 -10.00 -10.63 -7.49
C SER A 151 -9.34 -11.97 -7.18
N ALA A 152 -9.96 -13.07 -7.57
CA ALA A 152 -9.33 -14.38 -7.52
C ALA A 152 -8.14 -14.43 -8.48
N TYR A 153 -7.11 -15.18 -8.11
CA TYR A 153 -5.94 -15.41 -8.94
C TYR A 153 -6.31 -15.81 -10.37
N GLU A 154 -5.53 -15.35 -11.35
CA GLU A 154 -5.75 -15.39 -12.79
C GLU A 154 -6.85 -14.47 -13.33
N ASN A 155 -7.76 -13.94 -12.52
CA ASN A 155 -8.64 -12.84 -12.94
C ASN A 155 -7.89 -11.49 -12.86
N MET A 156 -6.84 -11.38 -13.67
CA MET A 156 -5.93 -10.24 -13.70
C MET A 156 -6.51 -9.08 -14.50
N SER A 157 -6.11 -7.86 -14.15
CA SER A 157 -6.45 -6.68 -14.93
C SER A 157 -5.82 -6.71 -16.32
N PHE A 158 -6.57 -6.40 -17.38
CA PHE A 158 -6.01 -6.21 -18.71
C PHE A 158 -5.02 -5.04 -18.78
N ALA A 159 -5.15 -4.06 -17.91
CA ALA A 159 -4.22 -2.94 -17.83
C ALA A 159 -2.79 -3.39 -17.48
N GLU A 160 -2.61 -4.46 -16.71
CA GLU A 160 -1.30 -5.03 -16.39
C GLU A 160 -0.59 -5.53 -17.64
N ASN A 161 -1.31 -6.27 -18.50
CA ASN A 161 -0.71 -6.87 -19.70
C ASN A 161 -0.19 -5.81 -20.69
N SER A 162 -0.84 -4.66 -20.75
CA SER A 162 -0.42 -3.55 -21.59
C SER A 162 0.61 -2.64 -20.92
N GLY A 163 0.71 -2.66 -19.57
CA GLY A 163 1.53 -1.76 -18.76
C GLY A 163 1.09 -0.28 -18.79
N THR A 164 0.07 0.05 -19.58
CA THR A 164 -0.42 1.41 -19.80
C THR A 164 -1.94 1.47 -19.92
N GLY A 165 -2.63 0.41 -19.53
CA GLY A 165 -4.08 0.32 -19.57
C GLY A 165 -4.75 1.03 -18.40
N THR A 166 -6.05 0.91 -18.36
CA THR A 166 -6.89 1.50 -17.34
C THR A 166 -7.79 0.46 -16.69
N LEU A 167 -8.35 0.79 -15.53
CA LEU A 167 -9.36 -0.02 -14.85
C LEU A 167 -10.56 -0.34 -15.77
N ALA A 168 -10.90 0.58 -16.69
CA ALA A 168 -12.01 0.41 -17.63
C ALA A 168 -11.75 -0.70 -18.68
N ASP A 169 -10.51 -1.14 -18.87
CA ASP A 169 -10.19 -2.25 -19.77
C ASP A 169 -10.68 -3.60 -19.21
N GLY A 170 -11.02 -3.66 -17.92
CA GLY A 170 -11.60 -4.83 -17.26
C GLY A 170 -10.59 -5.90 -16.88
N PHE A 171 -11.07 -7.12 -16.70
CA PHE A 171 -10.33 -8.26 -16.16
C PHE A 171 -10.41 -9.47 -17.08
N THR A 172 -9.44 -10.38 -16.94
CA THR A 172 -9.28 -11.55 -17.84
C THR A 172 -10.44 -12.55 -17.78
N GLY A 173 -11.14 -12.63 -16.64
CA GLY A 173 -12.19 -13.63 -16.44
C GLY A 173 -11.67 -15.05 -16.31
N LEU A 174 -10.49 -15.25 -15.77
CA LEU A 174 -9.84 -16.56 -15.63
C LEU A 174 -9.66 -16.99 -14.15
N GLY A 175 -10.28 -16.25 -13.20
CA GLY A 175 -10.16 -16.55 -11.78
C GLY A 175 -10.64 -17.95 -11.42
N ASN A 176 -9.95 -18.56 -10.46
CA ASN A 176 -10.23 -19.90 -9.96
C ASN A 176 -10.48 -19.91 -8.46
N LEU A 177 -11.34 -20.84 -8.03
CA LEU A 177 -11.41 -21.29 -6.63
C LEU A 177 -10.89 -22.72 -6.56
N ALA A 178 -9.89 -22.96 -5.70
CA ALA A 178 -9.47 -24.31 -5.40
C ALA A 178 -10.51 -25.02 -4.50
N PRO A 179 -10.54 -26.38 -4.48
CA PRO A 179 -11.45 -27.11 -3.62
C PRO A 179 -11.28 -26.74 -2.13
N GLY A 180 -12.34 -26.25 -1.51
CA GLY A 180 -12.36 -25.83 -0.11
C GLY A 180 -12.17 -24.34 0.12
N GLU A 181 -11.94 -23.58 -0.93
CA GLU A 181 -11.96 -22.11 -0.91
C GLU A 181 -13.37 -21.57 -1.05
N ASP A 182 -13.56 -20.36 -0.54
CA ASP A 182 -14.78 -19.58 -0.70
C ASP A 182 -14.47 -18.18 -1.24
N MET A 183 -15.47 -17.32 -1.36
CA MET A 183 -15.37 -16.01 -2.00
C MET A 183 -15.10 -14.86 -1.01
N HIS A 184 -14.78 -15.15 0.26
CA HIS A 184 -14.46 -14.08 1.18
C HIS A 184 -13.08 -13.49 0.91
N TYR A 185 -12.96 -12.19 1.09
CA TYR A 185 -11.69 -11.48 0.98
C TYR A 185 -11.41 -10.64 2.21
N ALA A 186 -10.12 -10.43 2.46
CA ALA A 186 -9.64 -9.47 3.43
C ALA A 186 -8.30 -8.91 2.97
N PHE A 187 -8.12 -7.59 3.09
CA PHE A 187 -6.85 -6.93 2.86
C PHE A 187 -6.73 -5.62 3.60
N ASP A 188 -5.50 -5.20 3.84
CA ASP A 188 -5.15 -3.90 4.40
C ASP A 188 -4.43 -3.05 3.36
N VAL A 189 -4.72 -1.76 3.33
CA VAL A 189 -3.90 -0.73 2.69
C VAL A 189 -3.16 0.03 3.79
N ILE A 190 -1.84 -0.01 3.75
CA ILE A 190 -0.94 0.53 4.76
C ILE A 190 -0.24 1.76 4.18
N LEU A 191 -0.47 2.93 4.77
CA LEU A 191 0.14 4.19 4.40
C LEU A 191 1.20 4.55 5.44
N GLN A 192 2.45 4.65 5.04
CA GLN A 192 3.53 5.17 5.89
C GLN A 192 4.01 6.48 5.30
N ASN A 193 3.89 7.57 6.04
CA ASN A 193 4.35 8.86 5.57
C ASN A 193 5.81 8.75 5.12
N ALA A 194 6.08 9.15 3.88
CA ALA A 194 7.45 9.25 3.42
C ALA A 194 8.15 10.28 4.31
N SER A 195 9.05 9.83 5.18
CA SER A 195 9.82 10.74 6.01
C SER A 195 10.51 11.74 5.10
N PRO A 196 10.41 13.06 5.38
CA PRO A 196 11.20 14.02 4.62
C PRO A 196 12.66 13.56 4.72
N VAL A 197 13.30 13.38 3.56
CA VAL A 197 14.74 13.09 3.53
C VAL A 197 15.41 14.20 4.35
N PRO A 198 16.15 13.90 5.43
CA PRO A 198 16.81 14.93 6.20
C PRO A 198 17.63 15.77 5.24
N GLU A 199 17.38 17.08 5.20
CA GLU A 199 18.19 17.97 4.36
C GLU A 199 19.66 17.70 4.69
N PRO A 200 20.53 17.50 3.69
CA PRO A 200 21.93 17.19 3.94
C PRO A 200 22.48 18.20 4.93
N ALA A 201 23.17 17.72 5.95
CA ALA A 201 23.81 18.56 6.97
C ALA A 201 24.68 19.71 6.38
N SER A 202 24.85 19.72 5.07
CA SER A 202 25.44 20.78 4.24
C SER A 202 24.84 22.17 4.52
N LEU A 203 23.53 22.30 4.75
CA LEU A 203 22.93 23.60 5.06
C LEU A 203 23.33 24.08 6.45
N CYS A 204 23.41 23.17 7.43
CA CYS A 204 23.97 23.50 8.74
C CYS A 204 25.47 23.84 8.67
N LEU A 205 26.23 23.10 7.86
CA LEU A 205 27.66 23.39 7.64
C LEU A 205 27.88 24.74 6.96
N ILE A 206 27.10 25.09 5.96
CA ILE A 206 27.17 26.40 5.29
C ILE A 206 26.79 27.50 6.27
N GLY A 207 25.72 27.33 7.05
CA GLY A 207 25.32 28.29 8.08
C GLY A 207 26.40 28.51 9.14
N CYS A 208 27.01 27.44 9.64
CA CYS A 208 28.13 27.52 10.59
C CYS A 208 29.37 28.18 9.98
N ALA A 209 29.70 27.89 8.72
CA ALA A 209 30.85 28.50 8.03
C ALA A 209 30.67 30.01 7.83
N VAL A 210 29.45 30.44 7.50
CA VAL A 210 29.14 31.89 7.34
C VAL A 210 29.25 32.63 8.67
N VAL A 211 28.72 32.04 9.76
CA VAL A 211 28.82 32.65 11.11
C VAL A 211 30.26 32.74 11.57
N LEU A 212 31.08 31.71 11.35
CA LEU A 212 32.50 31.73 11.64
C LEU A 212 33.25 32.79 10.82
N ALA A 213 32.98 32.89 9.51
CA ALA A 213 33.61 33.88 8.66
C ALA A 213 33.27 35.35 9.01
N LEU A 214 32.06 35.61 9.45
CA LEU A 214 31.60 36.92 9.90
C LEU A 214 32.15 37.25 11.30
N GLY A 215 32.32 36.23 12.17
CA GLY A 215 32.92 36.39 13.50
C GLY A 215 34.38 36.75 13.45
N ILE A 216 35.16 36.19 12.54
CA ILE A 216 36.61 36.44 12.41
C ILE A 216 36.89 37.87 11.91
N ARG A 217 36.03 38.45 11.03
CA ARG A 217 36.19 39.83 10.53
C ARG A 217 36.03 40.89 11.64
N ARG A 218 35.39 40.61 12.77
CA ARG A 218 35.20 41.56 13.89
C ARG A 218 36.36 41.60 14.86
N ILE A 219 37.35 40.73 14.75
CA ILE A 219 38.48 40.63 15.69
C ILE A 219 39.72 41.38 15.12
N GLN A 220 39.70 41.85 13.88
CA GLN A 220 40.84 42.52 13.22
C GLN A 220 40.73 44.05 13.16
N ILE A 221 39.95 44.70 14.01
CA ILE A 221 39.91 46.17 14.15
C ILE A 221 40.32 46.57 15.56
#